data_e00f153994465e8037d3ea510d693b37
#
_entry.id   e00f153994465e8037d3ea510d693b37
#
_cell.length_a   1.000
_cell.length_b   1.000
_cell.length_c   1.000
_cell.angle_alpha   90.00
_cell.angle_beta   90.00
_cell.angle_gamma   90.00
#
_symmetry.space_group_name_H-M   'P 1'
#
loop_
_entity.id
_entity.type
_entity.pdbx_description
1 polymer ?
#
loop_
_entity_poly.entity_id
_entity_poly.type
_entity_poly.pdbx_seq_one_letter_code
_entity_poly.pdbx_strand_id
1 'polypeptide(L)'
;RIQDFDNDFDSLWESHEKNIKVIEFPKVIKDRLQAYKAPDSEYMADRLAALDEEEIQRYNSCASVPKGIPCIPPDVKLHDYQIDAINSWAVRGYRGIFDMATGTGKTYTGLGAVTALYQHTERLAIIIVAPYQHLVDQWVEDIEKFNMRPIIGHSASVQKDWKRRLADDIIDFNIGVIPTFCFVTTNATFSSDFVQNQIHSLGKDTLLVVDEAHNFGAYNLSRKLNENIQYRLALSATLERHGDEEGTQALYDYFGEKCIEYDLQRAIKEDKLTPYYYYPCVVHLTEEELKRYRELSAKLKKQCHVDSSGKVTMSEQGKKIAIERARLIAGAENKVYLLKKIISEKYLKDTHMLIYCGAA
;
A
#
# COMPACT_ATOMS: atom_id res chain seq x y z
N ARG A 1 39.70 -8.39 -25.58
CA ARG A 1 38.59 -8.23 -24.61
C ARG A 1 37.84 -9.53 -24.32
N ILE A 2 37.50 -10.35 -25.32
CA ILE A 2 36.83 -11.67 -25.06
C ILE A 2 37.84 -12.65 -24.47
N GLN A 3 39.06 -12.72 -24.99
CA GLN A 3 40.15 -13.57 -24.45
C GLN A 3 40.59 -13.19 -23.03
N ASP A 4 40.50 -11.90 -22.66
CA ASP A 4 40.82 -11.43 -21.32
C ASP A 4 39.72 -11.93 -20.32
N PHE A 5 38.45 -11.93 -20.73
CA PHE A 5 37.33 -12.47 -19.95
C PHE A 5 37.43 -13.99 -19.73
N ASP A 6 37.84 -14.74 -20.76
CA ASP A 6 38.00 -16.19 -20.64
C ASP A 6 39.16 -16.52 -19.69
N ASN A 7 40.26 -15.79 -19.76
CA ASN A 7 41.41 -15.97 -18.84
C ASN A 7 41.07 -15.61 -17.39
N ASP A 8 40.31 -14.54 -17.16
CA ASP A 8 39.83 -14.15 -15.82
C ASP A 8 38.84 -15.19 -15.27
N PHE A 9 37.98 -15.75 -16.12
CA PHE A 9 37.04 -16.81 -15.73
C PHE A 9 37.77 -18.12 -15.36
N ASP A 10 38.73 -18.52 -16.16
CA ASP A 10 39.54 -19.71 -15.90
C ASP A 10 40.35 -19.58 -14.62
N SER A 11 40.96 -18.41 -14.36
CA SER A 11 41.66 -18.09 -13.11
C SER A 11 40.77 -18.19 -11.89
N LEU A 12 39.52 -17.69 -11.98
CA LEU A 12 38.49 -17.81 -10.94
C LEU A 12 38.07 -19.27 -10.72
N TRP A 13 37.85 -19.99 -11.81
CA TRP A 13 37.38 -21.40 -11.80
C TRP A 13 38.41 -22.37 -11.21
N GLU A 14 39.70 -22.11 -11.47
CA GLU A 14 40.79 -22.91 -10.95
C GLU A 14 41.26 -22.47 -9.53
N SER A 15 40.52 -21.59 -8.90
CA SER A 15 40.80 -21.07 -7.53
C SER A 15 42.20 -20.43 -7.40
N HIS A 16 42.70 -19.78 -8.44
CA HIS A 16 43.98 -19.08 -8.41
C HIS A 16 43.91 -17.68 -7.74
N GLU A 17 42.68 -17.18 -7.47
CA GLU A 17 42.46 -15.92 -6.77
C GLU A 17 42.61 -16.07 -5.25
N LYS A 18 43.39 -15.18 -4.62
CA LYS A 18 43.79 -15.27 -3.21
C LYS A 18 42.65 -15.28 -2.19
N ASN A 19 41.46 -14.79 -2.54
CA ASN A 19 40.33 -14.60 -1.60
C ASN A 19 39.06 -15.33 -2.04
N ILE A 20 39.12 -16.14 -3.11
CA ILE A 20 37.95 -16.84 -3.64
C ILE A 20 38.30 -18.35 -3.70
N LYS A 21 37.43 -19.17 -3.15
CA LYS A 21 37.54 -20.61 -3.21
C LYS A 21 36.34 -21.15 -3.96
N VAL A 22 36.58 -21.72 -5.13
CA VAL A 22 35.54 -22.46 -5.88
C VAL A 22 35.34 -23.79 -5.19
N ILE A 23 34.13 -24.10 -4.82
CA ILE A 23 33.75 -25.37 -4.17
C ILE A 23 32.91 -26.16 -5.17
N GLU A 24 33.22 -27.41 -5.41
CA GLU A 24 32.36 -28.28 -6.19
C GLU A 24 30.95 -28.35 -5.58
N PHE A 25 29.96 -28.19 -6.43
CA PHE A 25 28.57 -28.34 -6.03
C PHE A 25 28.30 -29.74 -5.51
N PRO A 26 27.73 -29.91 -4.29
CA PRO A 26 27.40 -31.24 -3.79
C PRO A 26 26.55 -32.00 -4.81
N LYS A 27 26.91 -33.25 -5.09
CA LYS A 27 26.28 -34.09 -6.10
C LYS A 27 24.75 -34.13 -5.99
N VAL A 28 24.22 -34.15 -4.75
CA VAL A 28 22.77 -34.13 -4.44
C VAL A 28 22.08 -32.86 -4.92
N ILE A 29 22.78 -31.71 -4.88
CA ILE A 29 22.23 -30.43 -5.37
C ILE A 29 22.33 -30.35 -6.89
N LYS A 30 23.44 -30.88 -7.47
CA LYS A 30 23.64 -31.00 -8.92
C LYS A 30 22.54 -31.86 -9.54
N ASP A 31 22.26 -33.03 -8.94
CA ASP A 31 21.21 -33.95 -9.40
C ASP A 31 19.80 -33.31 -9.28
N ARG A 32 19.52 -32.53 -8.22
CA ARG A 32 18.29 -31.76 -8.10
C ARG A 32 18.16 -30.63 -9.11
N LEU A 33 19.24 -29.88 -9.37
CA LEU A 33 19.25 -28.85 -10.41
C LEU A 33 19.11 -29.44 -11.82
N GLN A 34 19.68 -30.61 -12.05
CA GLN A 34 19.49 -31.33 -13.32
C GLN A 34 18.07 -31.87 -13.52
N ALA A 35 17.37 -32.22 -12.43
CA ALA A 35 15.95 -32.59 -12.48
C ALA A 35 15.02 -31.38 -12.79
N TYR A 36 15.48 -30.14 -12.54
CA TYR A 36 14.81 -28.90 -12.96
C TYR A 36 15.29 -28.39 -14.34
N LYS A 37 16.27 -29.04 -14.95
CA LYS A 37 16.65 -28.73 -16.33
C LYS A 37 15.49 -29.16 -17.22
N ALA A 38 14.75 -28.20 -17.75
CA ALA A 38 13.70 -28.48 -18.72
C ALA A 38 14.31 -29.35 -19.84
N PRO A 39 13.62 -30.39 -20.28
CA PRO A 39 14.08 -31.14 -21.45
C PRO A 39 14.17 -30.17 -22.63
N ASP A 40 15.27 -30.29 -23.33
CA ASP A 40 15.74 -29.65 -24.55
C ASP A 40 14.88 -28.54 -25.23
N SER A 41 15.58 -27.71 -25.99
CA SER A 41 15.12 -26.54 -26.74
C SER A 41 13.78 -26.67 -27.49
N GLU A 42 13.32 -27.87 -27.81
CA GLU A 42 12.00 -28.14 -28.40
C GLU A 42 10.85 -27.82 -27.47
N TYR A 43 10.94 -28.12 -26.17
CA TYR A 43 9.88 -27.85 -25.20
C TYR A 43 9.69 -26.30 -24.92
N MET A 44 10.80 -25.57 -24.98
CA MET A 44 10.72 -24.10 -24.89
C MET A 44 10.20 -23.49 -26.19
N ALA A 45 10.52 -24.06 -27.35
CA ALA A 45 10.00 -23.62 -28.63
C ALA A 45 8.50 -23.87 -28.77
N ASP A 46 8.00 -25.04 -28.34
CA ASP A 46 6.58 -25.39 -28.35
C ASP A 46 5.78 -24.54 -27.36
N ARG A 47 6.37 -24.21 -26.21
CA ARG A 47 5.73 -23.34 -25.22
C ARG A 47 5.71 -21.87 -25.65
N LEU A 48 6.77 -21.40 -26.32
CA LEU A 48 6.82 -20.06 -26.94
C LEU A 48 5.87 -19.96 -28.14
N ALA A 49 5.69 -21.03 -28.90
CA ALA A 49 4.73 -21.09 -30.01
C ALA A 49 3.26 -21.16 -29.55
N ALA A 50 3.02 -21.59 -28.31
CA ALA A 50 1.69 -21.64 -27.70
C ALA A 50 1.32 -20.36 -26.94
N LEU A 51 2.25 -19.42 -26.72
CA LEU A 51 1.99 -18.09 -26.17
C LEU A 51 1.48 -17.19 -27.29
N ASP A 52 0.40 -16.47 -27.02
CA ASP A 52 -0.07 -15.47 -27.94
C ASP A 52 0.97 -14.30 -28.02
N GLU A 53 0.96 -13.53 -29.13
CA GLU A 53 1.96 -12.48 -29.36
C GLU A 53 1.97 -11.41 -28.24
N GLU A 54 0.83 -11.18 -27.58
CA GLU A 54 0.74 -10.28 -26.43
C GLU A 54 1.43 -10.84 -25.18
N GLU A 55 1.37 -12.16 -24.95
CA GLU A 55 2.07 -12.81 -23.84
C GLU A 55 3.59 -12.84 -24.07
N ILE A 56 4.03 -13.04 -25.31
CA ILE A 56 5.46 -12.97 -25.71
C ILE A 56 5.98 -11.54 -25.52
N GLN A 57 5.23 -10.53 -25.91
CA GLN A 57 5.60 -9.12 -25.68
C GLN A 57 5.67 -8.78 -24.18
N ARG A 58 4.75 -9.30 -23.36
CA ARG A 58 4.80 -9.12 -21.89
C ARG A 58 5.99 -9.82 -21.26
N TYR A 59 6.31 -11.04 -21.68
CA TYR A 59 7.45 -11.79 -21.16
C TYR A 59 8.79 -11.11 -21.51
N ASN A 60 8.91 -10.55 -22.68
CA ASN A 60 10.11 -9.83 -23.13
C ASN A 60 10.21 -8.41 -22.57
N SER A 61 9.08 -7.79 -22.14
CA SER A 61 9.08 -6.39 -21.75
C SER A 61 9.81 -6.12 -20.43
N CYS A 62 9.69 -6.99 -19.42
CA CYS A 62 10.35 -6.77 -18.14
C CYS A 62 11.78 -7.32 -18.04
N ALA A 63 12.09 -8.42 -18.72
CA ALA A 63 13.43 -9.01 -18.70
C ALA A 63 14.49 -8.11 -19.36
N SER A 64 14.07 -7.22 -20.27
CA SER A 64 14.95 -6.26 -20.96
C SER A 64 15.00 -4.87 -20.28
N VAL A 65 14.16 -4.61 -19.27
CA VAL A 65 14.09 -3.32 -18.61
C VAL A 65 15.18 -3.19 -17.53
N PRO A 66 15.98 -2.11 -17.54
CA PRO A 66 16.99 -1.89 -16.53
C PRO A 66 16.40 -1.89 -15.10
N LYS A 67 17.14 -2.42 -14.13
CA LYS A 67 16.70 -2.45 -12.74
C LYS A 67 16.51 -1.03 -12.19
N GLY A 68 15.37 -0.79 -11.58
CA GLY A 68 14.95 0.52 -11.06
C GLY A 68 13.87 1.20 -11.90
N ILE A 69 13.65 0.77 -13.13
CA ILE A 69 12.61 1.28 -14.01
C ILE A 69 11.29 0.54 -13.74
N PRO A 70 10.17 1.27 -13.51
CA PRO A 70 8.87 0.64 -13.26
C PRO A 70 8.43 -0.27 -14.41
N CYS A 71 8.05 -1.50 -14.07
CA CYS A 71 7.61 -2.49 -15.04
C CYS A 71 6.62 -3.47 -14.38
N ILE A 72 5.56 -3.85 -15.08
CA ILE A 72 4.64 -4.90 -14.60
C ILE A 72 5.33 -6.25 -14.76
N PRO A 73 5.46 -7.05 -13.66
CA PRO A 73 6.07 -8.37 -13.73
C PRO A 73 5.32 -9.30 -14.69
N PRO A 74 6.00 -10.22 -15.38
CA PRO A 74 5.36 -11.12 -16.36
C PRO A 74 4.30 -12.05 -15.75
N ASP A 75 4.46 -12.39 -14.47
CA ASP A 75 3.55 -13.23 -13.69
C ASP A 75 2.36 -12.47 -13.11
N VAL A 76 2.33 -11.14 -13.25
CA VAL A 76 1.23 -10.29 -12.79
C VAL A 76 0.30 -9.96 -13.93
N LYS A 77 -0.93 -10.45 -13.85
CA LYS A 77 -2.01 -10.08 -14.76
C LYS A 77 -3.01 -9.18 -14.02
N LEU A 78 -3.08 -7.91 -14.43
CA LEU A 78 -4.08 -7.00 -13.92
C LEU A 78 -5.48 -7.43 -14.42
N HIS A 79 -6.47 -7.33 -13.54
CA HIS A 79 -7.86 -7.57 -13.90
C HIS A 79 -8.43 -6.41 -14.72
N ASP A 80 -9.49 -6.67 -15.49
CA ASP A 80 -10.13 -5.67 -16.34
C ASP A 80 -10.53 -4.41 -15.58
N TYR A 81 -11.14 -4.55 -14.38
CA TYR A 81 -11.50 -3.40 -13.55
C TYR A 81 -10.28 -2.58 -13.08
N GLN A 82 -9.11 -3.19 -12.94
CA GLN A 82 -7.87 -2.49 -12.59
C GLN A 82 -7.34 -1.70 -13.79
N ILE A 83 -7.40 -2.29 -14.97
CA ILE A 83 -7.05 -1.65 -16.23
C ILE A 83 -7.98 -0.46 -16.52
N ASP A 84 -9.29 -0.64 -16.32
CA ASP A 84 -10.29 0.42 -16.46
C ASP A 84 -10.03 1.58 -15.50
N ALA A 85 -9.66 1.29 -14.25
CA ALA A 85 -9.30 2.30 -13.26
C ALA A 85 -8.09 3.13 -13.72
N ILE A 86 -7.04 2.46 -14.21
CA ILE A 86 -5.82 3.11 -14.71
C ILE A 86 -6.12 3.98 -15.93
N ASN A 87 -6.89 3.47 -16.89
CA ASN A 87 -7.30 4.22 -18.08
C ASN A 87 -8.16 5.43 -17.72
N SER A 88 -9.11 5.28 -16.81
CA SER A 88 -9.95 6.37 -16.30
C SER A 88 -9.10 7.46 -15.63
N TRP A 89 -8.08 7.08 -14.87
CA TRP A 89 -7.13 8.01 -14.25
C TRP A 89 -6.27 8.74 -15.28
N ALA A 90 -5.79 8.04 -16.30
CA ALA A 90 -5.02 8.64 -17.39
C ALA A 90 -5.84 9.70 -18.16
N VAL A 91 -7.10 9.40 -18.51
CA VAL A 91 -8.01 10.34 -19.18
C VAL A 91 -8.27 11.59 -18.33
N ARG A 92 -8.23 11.49 -17.01
CA ARG A 92 -8.36 12.61 -16.07
C ARG A 92 -7.05 13.37 -15.81
N GLY A 93 -6.05 13.21 -16.66
CA GLY A 93 -4.75 13.88 -16.53
C GLY A 93 -3.94 13.40 -15.35
N TYR A 94 -4.10 12.11 -15.00
CA TYR A 94 -3.37 11.44 -13.91
C TYR A 94 -3.64 12.05 -12.52
N ARG A 95 -4.91 12.43 -12.30
CA ARG A 95 -5.44 12.84 -10.98
C ARG A 95 -6.71 12.08 -10.71
N GLY A 96 -6.78 11.43 -9.54
CA GLY A 96 -7.99 10.69 -9.20
C GLY A 96 -7.84 9.76 -8.01
N ILE A 97 -8.93 9.08 -7.73
CA ILE A 97 -9.14 8.26 -6.55
C ILE A 97 -9.54 6.85 -7.02
N PHE A 98 -8.83 5.84 -6.53
CA PHE A 98 -9.26 4.45 -6.64
C PHE A 98 -9.95 4.04 -5.34
N ASP A 99 -11.27 4.08 -5.36
CA ASP A 99 -12.11 3.64 -4.25
C ASP A 99 -12.41 2.14 -4.42
N MET A 100 -11.59 1.32 -3.78
CA MET A 100 -11.57 -0.12 -3.97
C MET A 100 -11.57 -0.85 -2.63
N ALA A 101 -12.41 -1.86 -2.46
CA ALA A 101 -12.48 -2.66 -1.25
C ALA A 101 -11.13 -3.31 -0.89
N THR A 102 -10.92 -3.60 0.39
CA THR A 102 -9.72 -4.32 0.84
C THR A 102 -9.69 -5.73 0.24
N GLY A 103 -8.52 -6.18 -0.22
CA GLY A 103 -8.36 -7.49 -0.85
C GLY A 103 -8.62 -7.51 -2.36
N THR A 104 -9.00 -6.40 -2.99
CA THR A 104 -9.23 -6.30 -4.44
C THR A 104 -7.99 -5.87 -5.24
N GLY A 105 -6.80 -5.90 -4.62
CA GLY A 105 -5.54 -5.60 -5.31
C GLY A 105 -5.24 -4.12 -5.51
N LYS A 106 -5.67 -3.22 -4.58
CA LYS A 106 -5.36 -1.78 -4.63
C LYS A 106 -3.89 -1.48 -4.89
N THR A 107 -2.97 -2.16 -4.18
CA THR A 107 -1.52 -1.97 -4.32
C THR A 107 -1.06 -2.26 -5.74
N TYR A 108 -1.50 -3.39 -6.32
CA TYR A 108 -1.16 -3.77 -7.69
C TYR A 108 -1.78 -2.83 -8.73
N THR A 109 -3.00 -2.34 -8.48
CA THR A 109 -3.62 -1.31 -9.33
C THR A 109 -2.83 -0.01 -9.28
N GLY A 110 -2.40 0.40 -8.08
CA GLY A 110 -1.56 1.59 -7.89
C GLY A 110 -0.19 1.45 -8.57
N LEU A 111 0.47 0.30 -8.44
CA LEU A 111 1.76 0.05 -9.11
C LEU A 111 1.61 -0.09 -10.63
N GLY A 112 0.51 -0.65 -11.11
CA GLY A 112 0.15 -0.63 -12.53
C GLY A 112 -0.03 0.80 -13.06
N ALA A 113 -0.69 1.67 -12.29
CA ALA A 113 -0.84 3.08 -12.61
C ALA A 113 0.51 3.82 -12.65
N VAL A 114 1.40 3.55 -11.69
CA VAL A 114 2.79 4.06 -11.67
C VAL A 114 3.53 3.67 -12.96
N THR A 115 3.43 2.39 -13.33
CA THR A 115 4.10 1.86 -14.53
C THR A 115 3.54 2.50 -15.80
N ALA A 116 2.22 2.58 -15.93
CA ALA A 116 1.57 3.21 -17.08
C ALA A 116 1.94 4.69 -17.22
N LEU A 117 1.98 5.43 -16.10
CA LEU A 117 2.41 6.83 -16.12
C LEU A 117 3.88 6.98 -16.52
N TYR A 118 4.77 6.12 -15.97
CA TYR A 118 6.18 6.15 -16.35
C TYR A 118 6.39 5.86 -17.84
N GLN A 119 5.67 4.90 -18.41
CA GLN A 119 5.70 4.60 -19.84
C GLN A 119 5.25 5.79 -20.71
N HIS A 120 4.34 6.62 -20.18
CA HIS A 120 3.88 7.82 -20.86
C HIS A 120 4.86 9.00 -20.76
N THR A 121 5.53 9.16 -19.61
CA THR A 121 6.36 10.34 -19.31
C THR A 121 7.85 10.09 -19.49
N GLU A 122 8.29 8.83 -19.46
CA GLU A 122 9.70 8.37 -19.49
C GLU A 122 10.57 8.96 -18.38
N ARG A 123 9.98 9.82 -17.51
CA ARG A 123 10.63 10.49 -16.40
C ARG A 123 9.63 10.69 -15.27
N LEU A 124 9.92 10.16 -14.06
CA LEU A 124 8.95 10.20 -12.97
C LEU A 124 9.61 10.07 -11.57
N ALA A 125 9.42 11.06 -10.71
CA ALA A 125 9.67 10.95 -9.28
C ALA A 125 8.44 10.35 -8.60
N ILE A 126 8.60 9.19 -7.94
CA ILE A 126 7.49 8.43 -7.36
C ILE A 126 7.55 8.54 -5.84
N ILE A 127 6.48 9.05 -5.23
CA ILE A 127 6.34 9.16 -3.77
C ILE A 127 5.12 8.36 -3.36
N ILE A 128 5.32 7.36 -2.51
CA ILE A 128 4.25 6.50 -1.99
C ILE A 128 4.15 6.70 -0.48
N VAL A 129 2.94 6.99 0.00
CA VAL A 129 2.70 7.26 1.42
C VAL A 129 1.66 6.28 1.94
N ALA A 130 2.02 5.54 2.99
CA ALA A 130 1.15 4.61 3.68
C ALA A 130 1.00 5.00 5.16
N PRO A 131 -0.10 4.64 5.84
CA PRO A 131 -0.34 5.13 7.20
C PRO A 131 0.62 4.57 8.26
N TYR A 132 1.08 3.32 8.10
CA TYR A 132 1.86 2.61 9.12
C TYR A 132 3.09 1.91 8.54
N GLN A 133 4.10 1.66 9.39
CA GLN A 133 5.36 1.04 8.99
C GLN A 133 5.17 -0.33 8.34
N HIS A 134 4.35 -1.20 8.92
CA HIS A 134 4.10 -2.54 8.36
C HIS A 134 3.44 -2.50 6.97
N LEU A 135 2.64 -1.47 6.67
CA LEU A 135 2.10 -1.26 5.33
C LEU A 135 3.19 -0.74 4.36
N VAL A 136 4.10 0.10 4.84
CA VAL A 136 5.29 0.48 4.06
C VAL A 136 6.11 -0.76 3.69
N ASP A 137 6.33 -1.68 4.64
CA ASP A 137 7.08 -2.92 4.39
C ASP A 137 6.38 -3.80 3.33
N GLN A 138 5.05 -3.91 3.38
CA GLN A 138 4.27 -4.60 2.34
C GLN A 138 4.38 -3.92 0.96
N TRP A 139 4.32 -2.59 0.93
CA TRP A 139 4.53 -1.83 -0.30
C TRP A 139 5.92 -2.06 -0.89
N VAL A 140 6.98 -2.15 -0.06
CA VAL A 140 8.35 -2.42 -0.51
C VAL A 140 8.44 -3.72 -1.26
N GLU A 141 7.87 -4.80 -0.71
CA GLU A 141 7.87 -6.12 -1.37
C GLU A 141 7.24 -6.08 -2.77
N ASP A 142 6.12 -5.37 -2.91
CA ASP A 142 5.43 -5.26 -4.19
C ASP A 142 6.13 -4.27 -5.15
N ILE A 143 6.67 -3.17 -4.66
CA ILE A 143 7.48 -2.21 -5.43
C ILE A 143 8.71 -2.93 -6.05
N GLU A 144 9.38 -3.80 -5.30
CA GLU A 144 10.52 -4.55 -5.79
C GLU A 144 10.14 -5.57 -6.88
N LYS A 145 8.96 -6.21 -6.78
CA LYS A 145 8.41 -7.05 -7.85
C LYS A 145 8.17 -6.26 -9.14
N PHE A 146 7.70 -5.02 -9.02
CA PHE A 146 7.53 -4.08 -10.15
C PHE A 146 8.85 -3.45 -10.61
N ASN A 147 9.98 -4.10 -10.34
CA ASN A 147 11.34 -3.77 -10.78
C ASN A 147 11.92 -2.48 -10.19
N MET A 148 11.25 -1.79 -9.31
CA MET A 148 11.74 -0.56 -8.68
C MET A 148 12.65 -0.85 -7.47
N ARG A 149 13.43 0.17 -7.06
CA ARG A 149 14.31 0.13 -5.88
C ARG A 149 13.91 1.24 -4.91
N PRO A 150 13.03 0.97 -3.93
CA PRO A 150 12.52 2.02 -3.09
C PRO A 150 13.54 2.52 -2.07
N ILE A 151 13.52 3.83 -1.82
CA ILE A 151 14.09 4.45 -0.63
C ILE A 151 13.01 4.34 0.46
N ILE A 152 13.35 3.71 1.58
CA ILE A 152 12.40 3.40 2.66
C ILE A 152 12.56 4.42 3.77
N GLY A 153 11.63 5.37 3.88
CA GLY A 153 11.69 6.50 4.81
C GLY A 153 10.75 6.37 6.00
N HIS A 154 11.24 5.81 7.13
CA HIS A 154 10.55 5.87 8.42
C HIS A 154 11.54 5.66 9.59
N SER A 155 11.08 5.87 10.83
CA SER A 155 11.94 5.85 12.02
C SER A 155 12.61 4.50 12.28
N ALA A 156 11.97 3.40 11.95
CA ALA A 156 12.49 2.04 12.10
C ALA A 156 13.07 1.46 10.80
N SER A 157 13.29 2.28 9.76
CA SER A 157 13.81 1.83 8.48
C SER A 157 15.13 1.08 8.64
N VAL A 158 15.28 -0.01 7.88
CA VAL A 158 16.55 -0.75 7.73
C VAL A 158 17.59 0.07 6.99
N GLN A 159 17.17 1.01 6.13
CA GLN A 159 18.02 1.95 5.42
C GLN A 159 18.32 3.16 6.31
N LYS A 160 19.33 3.08 7.16
CA LYS A 160 19.63 4.15 8.14
C LYS A 160 20.02 5.49 7.50
N ASP A 161 20.54 5.47 6.29
CA ASP A 161 20.96 6.63 5.49
C ASP A 161 19.89 7.13 4.50
N TRP A 162 18.63 6.68 4.63
CA TRP A 162 17.55 7.00 3.69
C TRP A 162 17.38 8.51 3.42
N LYS A 163 17.63 9.35 4.43
CA LYS A 163 17.54 10.81 4.27
C LYS A 163 18.56 11.35 3.26
N ARG A 164 19.80 10.87 3.36
CA ARG A 164 20.87 11.24 2.42
C ARG A 164 20.54 10.70 1.02
N ARG A 165 20.16 9.43 0.92
CA ARG A 165 19.77 8.82 -0.36
C ARG A 165 18.64 9.57 -1.02
N LEU A 166 17.59 9.96 -0.26
CA LEU A 166 16.49 10.75 -0.80
C LEU A 166 16.96 12.11 -1.35
N ALA A 167 17.84 12.80 -0.62
CA ALA A 167 18.37 14.08 -1.06
C ALA A 167 19.26 13.93 -2.33
N ASP A 168 20.11 12.91 -2.36
CA ASP A 168 20.99 12.61 -3.49
C ASP A 168 20.16 12.25 -4.74
N ASP A 169 19.17 11.32 -4.63
CA ASP A 169 18.32 10.91 -5.75
C ASP A 169 17.44 12.06 -6.27
N ILE A 170 16.99 12.97 -5.40
CA ILE A 170 16.26 14.18 -5.83
C ILE A 170 17.16 15.12 -6.62
N ILE A 171 18.42 15.30 -6.20
CA ILE A 171 19.39 16.10 -6.95
C ILE A 171 19.63 15.45 -8.33
N ASP A 172 19.96 14.16 -8.35
CA ASP A 172 20.25 13.42 -9.58
C ASP A 172 19.05 13.40 -10.54
N PHE A 173 17.85 13.28 -10.00
CA PHE A 173 16.62 13.40 -10.77
C PHE A 173 16.48 14.81 -11.36
N ASN A 174 16.60 15.87 -10.55
CA ASN A 174 16.41 17.25 -11.01
C ASN A 174 17.38 17.64 -12.12
N ILE A 175 18.63 17.17 -12.06
CA ILE A 175 19.66 17.44 -13.10
C ILE A 175 19.62 16.45 -14.27
N GLY A 176 18.69 15.44 -14.24
CA GLY A 176 18.49 14.51 -15.33
C GLY A 176 19.48 13.34 -15.39
N VAL A 177 20.22 13.05 -14.33
CA VAL A 177 21.14 11.89 -14.23
C VAL A 177 20.36 10.59 -14.12
N ILE A 178 19.26 10.59 -13.37
CA ILE A 178 18.36 9.44 -13.27
C ILE A 178 16.97 9.80 -13.81
N PRO A 179 16.31 8.89 -14.55
CA PRO A 179 14.97 9.13 -15.10
C PRO A 179 13.88 8.92 -14.05
N THR A 180 14.14 8.17 -13.00
CA THR A 180 13.14 7.84 -11.98
C THR A 180 13.78 7.42 -10.66
N PHE A 181 13.08 7.66 -9.57
CA PHE A 181 13.31 7.06 -8.26
C PHE A 181 11.99 6.81 -7.54
N CYS A 182 12.00 5.94 -6.54
CA CYS A 182 10.83 5.62 -5.74
C CYS A 182 11.13 5.83 -4.25
N PHE A 183 10.35 6.68 -3.60
CA PHE A 183 10.41 6.92 -2.16
C PHE A 183 9.10 6.44 -1.52
N VAL A 184 9.20 5.51 -0.57
CA VAL A 184 8.05 5.01 0.19
C VAL A 184 8.20 5.37 1.66
N THR A 185 7.11 5.88 2.26
CA THR A 185 7.18 6.45 3.61
C THR A 185 5.87 6.36 4.38
N THR A 186 5.92 6.64 5.68
CA THR A 186 4.71 6.74 6.52
C THR A 186 4.12 8.15 6.52
N ASN A 187 2.82 8.29 6.84
CA ASN A 187 2.16 9.59 7.03
C ASN A 187 2.96 10.52 7.95
N ALA A 188 3.48 9.99 9.06
CA ALA A 188 4.25 10.77 10.03
C ALA A 188 5.57 11.29 9.45
N THR A 189 6.30 10.45 8.72
CA THR A 189 7.56 10.85 8.08
C THR A 189 7.32 11.78 6.90
N PHE A 190 6.30 11.52 6.07
CA PHE A 190 5.88 12.41 5.00
C PHE A 190 5.62 13.83 5.50
N SER A 191 4.96 13.95 6.66
CA SER A 191 4.61 15.24 7.26
C SER A 191 5.80 15.99 7.89
N SER A 192 6.98 15.35 7.99
CA SER A 192 8.17 15.99 8.56
C SER A 192 8.69 17.12 7.68
N ASP A 193 9.23 18.16 8.30
CA ASP A 193 9.76 19.32 7.58
C ASP A 193 10.89 18.93 6.62
N PHE A 194 11.72 17.94 6.99
CA PHE A 194 12.76 17.44 6.11
C PHE A 194 12.17 16.92 4.79
N VAL A 195 11.21 15.98 4.86
CA VAL A 195 10.60 15.36 3.66
C VAL A 195 9.82 16.40 2.86
N GLN A 196 9.06 17.28 3.52
CA GLN A 196 8.32 18.33 2.84
C GLN A 196 9.25 19.28 2.07
N ASN A 197 10.38 19.68 2.65
CA ASN A 197 11.38 20.52 1.98
C ASN A 197 11.99 19.81 0.76
N GLN A 198 12.25 18.50 0.86
CA GLN A 198 12.77 17.71 -0.25
C GLN A 198 11.74 17.64 -1.40
N ILE A 199 10.47 17.34 -1.09
CA ILE A 199 9.40 17.26 -2.09
C ILE A 199 9.14 18.61 -2.77
N HIS A 200 9.26 19.73 -2.05
CA HIS A 200 9.10 21.07 -2.66
C HIS A 200 10.13 21.38 -3.73
N SER A 201 11.28 20.73 -3.72
CA SER A 201 12.31 20.88 -4.76
C SER A 201 12.04 20.09 -6.04
N LEU A 202 11.05 19.17 -6.01
CA LEU A 202 10.64 18.39 -7.17
C LEU A 202 9.73 19.21 -8.10
N GLY A 203 9.88 18.97 -9.39
CA GLY A 203 9.10 19.63 -10.43
C GLY A 203 7.81 18.88 -10.81
N LYS A 204 7.35 19.15 -12.04
CA LYS A 204 6.08 18.62 -12.57
C LYS A 204 6.05 17.10 -12.74
N ASP A 205 7.21 16.47 -12.99
CA ASP A 205 7.29 15.01 -13.22
C ASP A 205 7.24 14.21 -11.91
N THR A 206 6.33 14.59 -11.03
CA THR A 206 6.20 13.98 -9.69
C THR A 206 4.82 13.38 -9.52
N LEU A 207 4.79 12.11 -9.08
CA LEU A 207 3.58 11.39 -8.68
C LEU A 207 3.56 11.18 -7.17
N LEU A 208 2.45 11.57 -6.56
CA LEU A 208 2.11 11.22 -5.17
C LEU A 208 1.03 10.15 -5.18
N VAL A 209 1.34 8.98 -4.62
CA VAL A 209 0.40 7.90 -4.33
C VAL A 209 0.17 7.88 -2.82
N VAL A 210 -1.07 7.97 -2.39
CA VAL A 210 -1.44 7.92 -0.97
C VAL A 210 -2.33 6.72 -0.72
N ASP A 211 -1.84 5.78 0.08
CA ASP A 211 -2.62 4.63 0.54
C ASP A 211 -3.41 4.99 1.80
N GLU A 212 -4.60 4.38 1.94
CA GLU A 212 -5.59 4.74 2.96
C GLU A 212 -5.80 6.26 3.02
N ALA A 213 -6.07 6.85 1.85
CA ALA A 213 -6.09 8.29 1.62
C ALA A 213 -7.08 9.05 2.51
N HIS A 214 -8.11 8.37 3.06
CA HIS A 214 -9.03 8.95 4.03
C HIS A 214 -8.33 9.60 5.24
N ASN A 215 -7.11 9.14 5.59
CA ASN A 215 -6.32 9.75 6.65
C ASN A 215 -5.92 11.20 6.34
N PHE A 216 -5.70 11.52 5.06
CA PHE A 216 -5.29 12.85 4.61
C PHE A 216 -6.42 13.88 4.59
N GLY A 217 -7.66 13.47 4.84
CA GLY A 217 -8.74 14.40 5.17
C GLY A 217 -8.59 15.07 6.54
N ALA A 218 -7.74 14.54 7.44
CA ALA A 218 -7.46 15.18 8.71
C ALA A 218 -6.70 16.51 8.51
N TYR A 219 -7.11 17.57 9.22
CA TYR A 219 -6.58 18.94 9.09
C TYR A 219 -5.06 19.05 9.04
N ASN A 220 -4.36 18.29 9.90
CA ASN A 220 -2.88 18.32 9.95
C ASN A 220 -2.21 17.68 8.72
N LEU A 221 -2.82 16.66 8.12
CA LEU A 221 -2.29 15.94 6.96
C LEU A 221 -2.69 16.62 5.64
N SER A 222 -3.92 17.14 5.54
CA SER A 222 -4.39 17.82 4.34
C SER A 222 -3.50 19.02 3.97
N ARG A 223 -3.02 19.76 4.98
CA ARG A 223 -2.10 20.90 4.77
C ARG A 223 -0.69 20.53 4.31
N LYS A 224 -0.33 19.25 4.33
CA LYS A 224 0.97 18.74 3.85
C LYS A 224 0.90 18.29 2.39
N LEU A 225 -0.27 18.31 1.79
CA LEU A 225 -0.48 18.04 0.38
C LEU A 225 0.03 19.22 -0.45
N ASN A 226 1.00 18.96 -1.34
CA ASN A 226 1.67 19.99 -2.13
C ASN A 226 0.96 20.17 -3.48
N GLU A 227 0.46 21.36 -3.74
CA GLU A 227 -0.23 21.72 -5.00
C GLU A 227 0.67 21.67 -6.23
N ASN A 228 2.00 21.74 -6.07
CA ASN A 228 2.94 21.67 -7.19
C ASN A 228 3.10 20.25 -7.73
N ILE A 229 2.66 19.22 -7.01
CA ILE A 229 2.68 17.84 -7.51
C ILE A 229 1.64 17.69 -8.60
N GLN A 230 2.11 17.32 -9.80
CA GLN A 230 1.24 17.23 -10.97
C GLN A 230 0.35 15.99 -10.95
N TYR A 231 0.93 14.81 -10.72
CA TYR A 231 0.24 13.53 -10.77
C TYR A 231 -0.14 13.07 -9.36
N ARG A 232 -1.40 12.71 -9.17
CA ARG A 232 -1.95 12.42 -7.84
C ARG A 232 -2.85 11.20 -7.89
N LEU A 233 -2.60 10.25 -7.01
CA LEU A 233 -3.39 9.04 -6.91
C LEU A 233 -3.71 8.74 -5.46
N ALA A 234 -4.98 8.73 -5.11
CA ALA A 234 -5.46 8.27 -3.82
C ALA A 234 -5.97 6.83 -3.92
N LEU A 235 -5.57 5.99 -2.98
CA LEU A 235 -6.07 4.62 -2.81
C LEU A 235 -6.83 4.56 -1.50
N SER A 236 -8.07 4.09 -1.51
CA SER A 236 -8.87 3.90 -0.29
C SER A 236 -9.92 2.82 -0.49
N ALA A 237 -10.30 2.13 0.59
CA ALA A 237 -11.48 1.28 0.62
C ALA A 237 -12.74 2.03 1.09
N THR A 238 -12.54 3.16 1.76
CA THR A 238 -13.59 4.01 2.33
C THR A 238 -13.07 5.44 2.33
N LEU A 239 -13.34 6.16 1.26
CA LEU A 239 -12.88 7.54 1.13
C LEU A 239 -13.64 8.48 2.04
N GLU A 240 -14.94 8.25 2.17
CA GLU A 240 -15.83 9.09 2.94
C GLU A 240 -15.54 9.00 4.45
N ARG A 241 -15.29 10.14 5.03
CA ARG A 241 -14.98 10.26 6.46
C ARG A 241 -16.28 10.50 7.23
N HIS A 242 -16.64 9.54 8.06
CA HIS A 242 -17.87 9.64 8.85
C HIS A 242 -17.84 10.89 9.79
N GLY A 243 -18.77 11.82 9.57
CA GLY A 243 -18.87 13.05 10.36
C GLY A 243 -17.76 14.09 10.08
N ASP A 244 -17.04 13.98 8.95
CA ASP A 244 -16.01 14.94 8.52
C ASP A 244 -16.14 15.21 7.01
N GLU A 245 -17.19 15.93 6.65
CA GLU A 245 -17.47 16.29 5.25
C GLU A 245 -16.41 17.22 4.69
N GLU A 246 -15.90 18.17 5.51
CA GLU A 246 -14.84 19.09 5.11
C GLU A 246 -13.54 18.32 4.75
N GLY A 247 -13.17 17.33 5.57
CA GLY A 247 -12.01 16.49 5.29
C GLY A 247 -12.21 15.61 4.05
N THR A 248 -13.41 15.12 3.81
CA THR A 248 -13.74 14.36 2.58
C THR A 248 -13.66 15.27 1.36
N GLN A 249 -14.20 16.49 1.42
CA GLN A 249 -14.13 17.44 0.32
C GLN A 249 -12.69 17.83 -0.01
N ALA A 250 -11.83 18.04 0.99
CA ALA A 250 -10.41 18.34 0.77
C ALA A 250 -9.67 17.22 -0.01
N LEU A 251 -10.08 15.95 0.15
CA LEU A 251 -9.53 14.86 -0.63
C LEU A 251 -9.94 14.94 -2.10
N TYR A 252 -11.21 15.20 -2.37
CA TYR A 252 -11.70 15.41 -3.75
C TYR A 252 -11.07 16.63 -4.41
N ASP A 253 -10.92 17.73 -3.69
CA ASP A 253 -10.31 18.97 -4.19
C ASP A 253 -8.85 18.74 -4.61
N TYR A 254 -8.11 17.93 -3.84
CA TYR A 254 -6.70 17.67 -4.13
C TYR A 254 -6.49 16.55 -5.15
N PHE A 255 -7.11 15.39 -4.95
CA PHE A 255 -6.89 14.22 -5.81
C PHE A 255 -7.77 14.21 -7.05
N GLY A 256 -8.92 14.86 -7.03
CA GLY A 256 -9.91 14.81 -8.09
C GLY A 256 -10.98 13.76 -7.83
N GLU A 257 -11.68 13.36 -8.88
CA GLU A 257 -12.82 12.46 -8.83
C GLU A 257 -12.42 10.98 -8.70
N LYS A 258 -13.39 10.13 -8.31
CA LYS A 258 -13.22 8.67 -8.33
C LYS A 258 -13.04 8.20 -9.78
N CYS A 259 -11.95 7.50 -10.05
CA CYS A 259 -11.70 6.83 -11.33
C CYS A 259 -12.37 5.46 -11.38
N ILE A 260 -12.50 4.84 -10.22
CA ILE A 260 -13.22 3.59 -10.01
C ILE A 260 -13.88 3.60 -8.63
N GLU A 261 -15.05 2.98 -8.56
CA GLU A 261 -15.70 2.54 -7.33
C GLU A 261 -15.90 1.03 -7.43
N TYR A 262 -15.12 0.28 -6.64
CA TYR A 262 -15.10 -1.17 -6.61
C TYR A 262 -15.34 -1.66 -5.19
N ASP A 263 -16.58 -1.61 -4.78
CA ASP A 263 -17.01 -1.91 -3.42
C ASP A 263 -16.97 -3.41 -3.10
N LEU A 264 -17.15 -3.74 -1.83
CA LEU A 264 -17.15 -5.11 -1.33
C LEU A 264 -18.26 -5.95 -1.99
N GLN A 265 -19.44 -5.38 -2.23
CA GLN A 265 -20.57 -6.08 -2.80
C GLN A 265 -20.30 -6.48 -4.25
N ARG A 266 -19.75 -5.58 -5.03
CA ARG A 266 -19.35 -5.83 -6.42
C ARG A 266 -18.24 -6.88 -6.49
N ALA A 267 -17.22 -6.76 -5.63
CA ALA A 267 -16.10 -7.70 -5.57
C ALA A 267 -16.54 -9.13 -5.21
N ILE A 268 -17.52 -9.30 -4.32
CA ILE A 268 -18.11 -10.60 -4.00
C ILE A 268 -18.92 -11.12 -5.18
N LYS A 269 -19.74 -10.26 -5.83
CA LYS A 269 -20.58 -10.66 -6.98
C LYS A 269 -19.75 -11.11 -8.18
N GLU A 270 -18.56 -10.54 -8.35
CA GLU A 270 -17.61 -10.86 -9.43
C GLU A 270 -16.60 -11.97 -9.02
N ASP A 271 -16.85 -12.70 -7.91
CA ASP A 271 -16.00 -13.78 -7.37
C ASP A 271 -14.53 -13.37 -7.13
N LYS A 272 -14.28 -12.09 -6.84
CA LYS A 272 -12.96 -11.58 -6.47
C LYS A 272 -12.72 -11.63 -4.96
N LEU A 273 -13.79 -11.64 -4.17
CA LEU A 273 -13.74 -11.80 -2.72
C LEU A 273 -14.71 -12.89 -2.28
N THR A 274 -14.33 -13.59 -1.22
CA THR A 274 -15.15 -14.64 -0.62
C THR A 274 -16.40 -14.04 -0.01
N PRO A 275 -17.60 -14.60 -0.27
CA PRO A 275 -18.81 -14.19 0.41
C PRO A 275 -18.75 -14.48 1.91
N TYR A 276 -19.35 -13.62 2.71
CA TYR A 276 -19.42 -13.79 4.15
C TYR A 276 -20.82 -13.55 4.69
N TYR A 277 -21.09 -14.10 5.87
CA TYR A 277 -22.32 -13.88 6.61
C TYR A 277 -22.04 -12.96 7.81
N TYR A 278 -22.80 -11.91 7.94
CA TYR A 278 -22.72 -10.98 9.07
C TYR A 278 -23.83 -11.25 10.07
N TYR A 279 -23.47 -11.64 11.31
CA TYR A 279 -24.41 -11.92 12.37
C TYR A 279 -24.26 -10.89 13.51
N PRO A 280 -25.04 -9.80 13.53
CA PRO A 280 -24.99 -8.85 14.62
C PRO A 280 -25.59 -9.48 15.89
N CYS A 281 -24.81 -9.45 16.97
CA CYS A 281 -25.24 -9.93 18.27
C CYS A 281 -25.37 -8.75 19.23
N VAL A 282 -26.58 -8.46 19.66
CA VAL A 282 -26.85 -7.37 20.62
C VAL A 282 -26.61 -7.83 22.04
N VAL A 283 -25.84 -7.06 22.79
CA VAL A 283 -25.62 -7.26 24.23
C VAL A 283 -26.05 -6.03 25.00
N HIS A 284 -26.59 -6.23 26.19
CA HIS A 284 -26.95 -5.17 27.10
C HIS A 284 -25.80 -4.91 28.09
N LEU A 285 -25.63 -3.66 28.49
CA LEU A 285 -24.74 -3.30 29.58
C LEU A 285 -25.30 -3.88 30.89
N THR A 286 -24.42 -4.22 31.84
CA THR A 286 -24.84 -4.54 33.20
C THR A 286 -25.46 -3.31 33.86
N GLU A 287 -26.16 -3.49 35.00
CA GLU A 287 -26.78 -2.35 35.69
C GLU A 287 -25.76 -1.32 36.14
N GLU A 288 -24.59 -1.75 36.58
CA GLU A 288 -23.50 -0.87 36.99
C GLU A 288 -22.89 -0.11 35.80
N GLU A 289 -22.62 -0.81 34.70
CA GLU A 289 -22.14 -0.21 33.46
C GLU A 289 -23.15 0.80 32.88
N LEU A 290 -24.44 0.47 32.92
CA LEU A 290 -25.50 1.35 32.43
C LEU A 290 -25.60 2.61 33.30
N LYS A 291 -25.46 2.49 34.62
CA LYS A 291 -25.41 3.64 35.55
C LYS A 291 -24.21 4.54 35.19
N ARG A 292 -23.03 3.93 35.06
CA ARG A 292 -21.80 4.67 34.69
C ARG A 292 -21.93 5.35 33.33
N TYR A 293 -22.49 4.66 32.34
CA TYR A 293 -22.76 5.21 31.00
C TYR A 293 -23.67 6.48 31.07
N ARG A 294 -24.75 6.42 31.89
CA ARG A 294 -25.65 7.54 32.08
C ARG A 294 -24.95 8.73 32.75
N GLU A 295 -24.12 8.48 33.77
CA GLU A 295 -23.31 9.52 34.44
C GLU A 295 -22.36 10.21 33.46
N LEU A 296 -21.60 9.42 32.66
CA LEU A 296 -20.68 9.93 31.65
C LEU A 296 -21.42 10.72 30.56
N SER A 297 -22.58 10.22 30.13
CA SER A 297 -23.41 10.91 29.12
C SER A 297 -23.96 12.25 29.65
N ALA A 298 -24.34 12.31 30.91
CA ALA A 298 -24.80 13.57 31.55
C ALA A 298 -23.65 14.58 31.69
N LYS A 299 -22.43 14.12 32.03
CA LYS A 299 -21.24 14.97 32.09
C LYS A 299 -20.86 15.46 30.68
N LEU A 300 -20.90 14.60 29.68
CA LEU A 300 -20.56 14.92 28.29
C LEU A 300 -21.51 16.00 27.74
N LYS A 301 -22.81 15.87 27.99
CA LYS A 301 -23.80 16.86 27.55
C LYS A 301 -23.48 18.29 28.04
N LYS A 302 -22.87 18.45 29.23
CA LYS A 302 -22.45 19.73 29.78
C LYS A 302 -21.18 20.30 29.13
N GLN A 303 -20.43 19.49 28.40
CA GLN A 303 -19.19 19.86 27.75
C GLN A 303 -19.33 20.01 26.22
N CYS A 304 -20.53 19.80 25.69
CA CYS A 304 -20.87 20.00 24.29
C CYS A 304 -21.58 21.36 24.12
N HIS A 305 -21.16 22.10 23.11
CA HIS A 305 -21.81 23.33 22.67
C HIS A 305 -22.25 23.15 21.22
N VAL A 306 -23.45 23.56 20.91
CA VAL A 306 -23.98 23.61 19.54
C VAL A 306 -23.85 25.05 19.08
N ASP A 307 -23.13 25.29 18.00
CA ASP A 307 -23.00 26.61 17.40
C ASP A 307 -24.25 26.99 16.60
N SER A 308 -24.27 28.21 16.08
CA SER A 308 -25.39 28.74 15.30
C SER A 308 -25.62 28.00 13.96
N SER A 309 -24.67 27.18 13.53
CA SER A 309 -24.77 26.36 12.33
C SER A 309 -25.26 24.93 12.62
N GLY A 310 -25.49 24.58 13.90
CA GLY A 310 -25.87 23.23 14.33
C GLY A 310 -24.68 22.28 14.53
N LYS A 311 -23.45 22.74 14.35
CA LYS A 311 -22.25 21.96 14.56
C LYS A 311 -21.97 21.78 16.06
N VAL A 312 -21.82 20.51 16.48
CA VAL A 312 -21.50 20.18 17.87
C VAL A 312 -20.01 20.27 18.09
N THR A 313 -19.60 21.17 18.99
CA THR A 313 -18.22 21.30 19.44
C THR A 313 -18.07 20.79 20.87
N MET A 314 -16.91 20.17 21.16
CA MET A 314 -16.60 19.63 22.48
C MET A 314 -15.35 20.28 23.06
N SER A 315 -15.38 20.55 24.37
CA SER A 315 -14.16 20.92 25.09
C SER A 315 -13.17 19.78 25.16
N GLU A 316 -11.90 20.03 25.43
CA GLU A 316 -10.89 18.99 25.65
C GLU A 316 -11.29 18.01 26.77
N GLN A 317 -11.96 18.49 27.80
CA GLN A 317 -12.52 17.66 28.85
C GLN A 317 -13.70 16.81 28.34
N GLY A 318 -14.51 17.35 27.44
CA GLY A 318 -15.58 16.63 26.76
C GLY A 318 -15.04 15.47 25.91
N LYS A 319 -13.95 15.69 25.18
CA LYS A 319 -13.28 14.62 24.41
C LYS A 319 -12.81 13.46 25.29
N LYS A 320 -12.20 13.76 26.44
CA LYS A 320 -11.78 12.73 27.42
C LYS A 320 -12.96 11.92 27.93
N ILE A 321 -14.07 12.57 28.30
CA ILE A 321 -15.29 11.90 28.75
C ILE A 321 -15.91 11.05 27.64
N ALA A 322 -15.91 11.53 26.40
CA ALA A 322 -16.39 10.76 25.25
C ALA A 322 -15.57 9.48 25.03
N ILE A 323 -14.23 9.57 25.14
CA ILE A 323 -13.32 8.40 25.07
C ILE A 323 -13.60 7.43 26.21
N GLU A 324 -13.75 7.91 27.47
CA GLU A 324 -14.07 7.06 28.62
C GLU A 324 -15.40 6.32 28.42
N ARG A 325 -16.42 7.02 27.91
CA ARG A 325 -17.72 6.42 27.59
C ARG A 325 -17.61 5.36 26.46
N ALA A 326 -16.83 5.63 25.44
CA ALA A 326 -16.59 4.69 24.35
C ALA A 326 -15.85 3.43 24.84
N ARG A 327 -14.86 3.59 25.71
CA ARG A 327 -14.13 2.48 26.34
C ARG A 327 -15.04 1.60 27.23
N LEU A 328 -15.96 2.21 27.98
CA LEU A 328 -16.96 1.47 28.76
C LEU A 328 -17.81 0.56 27.86
N ILE A 329 -18.28 1.08 26.72
CA ILE A 329 -19.05 0.27 25.76
C ILE A 329 -18.16 -0.80 25.11
N ALA A 330 -16.93 -0.45 24.75
CA ALA A 330 -16.00 -1.41 24.11
C ALA A 330 -15.67 -2.58 25.04
N GLY A 331 -15.47 -2.30 26.34
CA GLY A 331 -15.14 -3.29 27.38
C GLY A 331 -16.33 -3.94 28.06
N ALA A 332 -17.57 -3.78 27.59
CA ALA A 332 -18.76 -4.29 28.24
C ALA A 332 -18.68 -5.81 28.54
N GLU A 333 -18.91 -6.18 29.79
CA GLU A 333 -18.70 -7.54 30.32
C GLU A 333 -19.50 -8.61 29.57
N ASN A 334 -20.76 -8.29 29.26
CA ASN A 334 -21.65 -9.20 28.55
C ASN A 334 -21.18 -9.56 27.13
N LYS A 335 -20.29 -8.77 26.51
CA LYS A 335 -19.66 -9.13 25.22
C LYS A 335 -18.77 -10.36 25.37
N VAL A 336 -17.97 -10.39 26.42
CA VAL A 336 -17.07 -11.54 26.70
C VAL A 336 -17.88 -12.78 27.04
N TYR A 337 -18.94 -12.62 27.83
CA TYR A 337 -19.85 -13.73 28.17
C TYR A 337 -20.51 -14.30 26.90
N LEU A 338 -21.08 -13.43 26.05
CA LEU A 338 -21.71 -13.87 24.81
C LEU A 338 -20.71 -14.53 23.85
N LEU A 339 -19.51 -13.96 23.72
CA LEU A 339 -18.45 -14.55 22.90
C LEU A 339 -18.08 -15.96 23.35
N LYS A 340 -17.85 -16.16 24.67
CA LYS A 340 -17.58 -17.49 25.24
C LYS A 340 -18.70 -18.48 24.95
N LYS A 341 -19.95 -18.04 25.07
CA LYS A 341 -21.12 -18.85 24.81
C LYS A 341 -21.19 -19.26 23.33
N ILE A 342 -21.02 -18.32 22.41
CA ILE A 342 -21.03 -18.56 20.95
C ILE A 342 -19.91 -19.56 20.57
N ILE A 343 -18.71 -19.36 21.07
CA ILE A 343 -17.59 -20.26 20.77
C ILE A 343 -17.89 -21.68 21.30
N SER A 344 -18.34 -21.81 22.56
CA SER A 344 -18.57 -23.11 23.16
C SER A 344 -19.75 -23.88 22.54
N GLU A 345 -20.81 -23.19 22.10
CA GLU A 345 -22.00 -23.81 21.54
C GLU A 345 -21.90 -24.09 20.04
N LYS A 346 -21.24 -23.22 19.26
CA LYS A 346 -21.28 -23.30 17.81
C LYS A 346 -19.93 -23.61 17.16
N TYR A 347 -18.83 -23.12 17.72
CA TYR A 347 -17.54 -23.09 17.04
C TYR A 347 -16.41 -23.79 17.82
N LEU A 348 -16.73 -24.62 18.82
CA LEU A 348 -15.73 -25.30 19.65
C LEU A 348 -14.75 -26.17 18.87
N LYS A 349 -15.17 -26.69 17.72
CA LYS A 349 -14.37 -27.57 16.85
C LYS A 349 -13.81 -26.86 15.64
N ASP A 350 -14.14 -25.59 15.44
CA ASP A 350 -13.71 -24.84 14.27
C ASP A 350 -12.27 -24.36 14.46
N THR A 351 -11.56 -24.31 13.35
CA THR A 351 -10.19 -23.79 13.25
C THR A 351 -10.20 -22.48 12.46
N HIS A 352 -9.09 -21.75 12.45
CA HIS A 352 -8.93 -20.49 11.71
C HIS A 352 -9.86 -19.36 12.18
N MET A 353 -10.08 -19.28 13.49
CA MET A 353 -10.90 -18.25 14.12
C MET A 353 -10.03 -17.04 14.48
N LEU A 354 -10.51 -15.83 14.12
CA LEU A 354 -9.87 -14.57 14.48
C LEU A 354 -10.81 -13.73 15.35
N ILE A 355 -10.32 -13.28 16.50
CA ILE A 355 -11.09 -12.47 17.44
C ILE A 355 -10.41 -11.12 17.60
N TYR A 356 -11.12 -10.05 17.23
CA TYR A 356 -10.65 -8.69 17.43
C TYR A 356 -11.16 -8.14 18.75
N CYS A 357 -10.23 -7.78 19.63
CA CYS A 357 -10.53 -7.12 20.89
C CYS A 357 -10.22 -5.62 20.74
N GLY A 358 -11.16 -4.77 21.16
CA GLY A 358 -10.90 -3.33 21.26
C GLY A 358 -9.85 -3.03 22.31
N ALA A 359 -9.09 -1.94 22.16
CA ALA A 359 -8.20 -1.48 23.22
C ALA A 359 -9.03 -1.06 24.44
N ALA A 360 -8.67 -1.61 25.62
CA ALA A 360 -9.25 -1.26 26.89
C ALA A 360 -8.79 0.15 27.35
#